data_18f8ebc773259ed35fb8bd267bb70145
#
_entry.id   18f8ebc773259ed35fb8bd267bb70145
#
_cell.length_a   1.000
_cell.length_b   1.000
_cell.length_c   1.000
_cell.angle_alpha   90.00
_cell.angle_beta   90.00
_cell.angle_gamma   90.00
#
_symmetry.space_group_name_H-M   'P 1'
#
loop_
_entity.id
_entity.type
_entity.pdbx_description
1 polymer ?
#
loop_
_entity_poly.entity_id
_entity_poly.type
_entity_poly.pdbx_seq_one_letter_code
_entity_poly.pdbx_strand_id
1 'polypeptide(L)'
;MRIGFRFLIKTIALPLAVILCFAASAAGPVIAPGEYLDRIFAGAVPESETVWMSGETKAIATKILGHKPDFLRLRYWRKDAMTVWVIDEIGKTEPITFGLVIEDDVIKSAEVLAFRESRGWEIQHEFFLNQFQGIALDSDRNLDRPIDGISGATLSVRAITRVSRLVLYLSQTLSS
;
A
#
# COMPACT_ATOMS: atom_id res chain seq x y z
N MET A 1 -24.82 -38.27 -75.54
CA MET A 1 -25.28 -37.04 -74.87
C MET A 1 -25.06 -37.22 -73.35
N ARG A 2 -23.91 -36.69 -72.85
CA ARG A 2 -23.47 -36.86 -71.45
C ARG A 2 -23.55 -35.50 -70.78
N ILE A 3 -24.48 -35.35 -69.88
CA ILE A 3 -24.68 -34.14 -69.08
C ILE A 3 -23.83 -34.29 -67.81
N GLY A 4 -22.75 -33.48 -67.72
CA GLY A 4 -21.89 -33.45 -66.56
C GLY A 4 -22.46 -32.45 -65.53
N PHE A 5 -22.80 -32.96 -64.36
CA PHE A 5 -23.28 -32.20 -63.23
C PHE A 5 -22.05 -31.79 -62.39
N ARG A 6 -21.67 -30.49 -62.47
CA ARG A 6 -20.58 -29.92 -61.62
C ARG A 6 -21.18 -29.45 -60.33
N PHE A 7 -20.91 -30.20 -59.23
CA PHE A 7 -21.21 -29.76 -57.87
C PHE A 7 -20.21 -28.68 -57.43
N LEU A 8 -20.71 -27.49 -57.23
CA LEU A 8 -19.98 -26.33 -56.72
C LEU A 8 -20.04 -26.38 -55.18
N ILE A 9 -18.97 -26.89 -54.55
CA ILE A 9 -18.87 -26.85 -53.06
C ILE A 9 -18.45 -25.44 -52.66
N LYS A 10 -19.38 -24.67 -52.09
CA LYS A 10 -19.09 -23.39 -51.45
C LYS A 10 -18.52 -23.68 -50.06
N THR A 11 -17.23 -23.55 -49.88
CA THR A 11 -16.56 -23.52 -48.59
C THR A 11 -16.95 -22.25 -47.86
N ILE A 12 -17.77 -22.36 -46.81
CA ILE A 12 -18.08 -21.28 -45.88
C ILE A 12 -16.90 -21.22 -44.90
N ALA A 13 -16.04 -20.22 -45.05
CA ALA A 13 -15.00 -19.91 -44.11
C ALA A 13 -15.67 -19.18 -42.89
N LEU A 14 -15.75 -19.90 -41.78
CA LEU A 14 -16.21 -19.32 -40.51
C LEU A 14 -15.07 -18.49 -39.90
N PRO A 15 -15.23 -17.18 -39.65
CA PRO A 15 -14.17 -16.41 -39.01
C PRO A 15 -14.05 -16.85 -37.54
N LEU A 16 -12.87 -17.37 -37.18
CA LEU A 16 -12.49 -17.66 -35.80
C LEU A 16 -12.33 -16.31 -35.07
N ALA A 17 -13.37 -15.88 -34.39
CA ALA A 17 -13.30 -14.72 -33.49
C ALA A 17 -12.45 -15.11 -32.27
N VAL A 18 -11.20 -14.68 -32.25
CA VAL A 18 -10.34 -14.77 -31.05
C VAL A 18 -10.89 -13.76 -30.04
N ILE A 19 -11.64 -14.26 -29.08
CA ILE A 19 -12.04 -13.48 -27.89
C ILE A 19 -10.81 -13.33 -27.01
N LEU A 20 -10.13 -12.18 -27.13
CA LEU A 20 -9.07 -11.77 -26.20
C LEU A 20 -9.76 -11.43 -24.87
N CYS A 21 -9.83 -12.40 -23.94
CA CYS A 21 -10.18 -12.14 -22.56
C CYS A 21 -9.06 -11.28 -21.96
N PHE A 22 -9.25 -9.96 -21.93
CA PHE A 22 -8.49 -9.10 -21.03
C PHE A 22 -8.91 -9.47 -19.61
N ALA A 23 -8.06 -10.21 -18.90
CA ALA A 23 -8.16 -10.31 -17.46
C ALA A 23 -7.94 -8.88 -16.92
N ALA A 24 -9.04 -8.19 -16.59
CA ALA A 24 -8.98 -6.96 -15.83
C ALA A 24 -8.33 -7.31 -14.49
N SER A 25 -7.07 -6.95 -14.32
CA SER A 25 -6.41 -6.99 -13.03
C SER A 25 -7.22 -6.07 -12.11
N ALA A 26 -7.73 -6.61 -11.01
CA ALA A 26 -8.46 -5.84 -10.00
C ALA A 26 -7.49 -5.00 -9.15
N ALA A 27 -6.55 -4.32 -9.81
CA ALA A 27 -5.74 -3.31 -9.16
C ALA A 27 -6.65 -2.11 -8.88
N GLY A 28 -6.83 -1.78 -7.60
CA GLY A 28 -7.50 -0.57 -7.17
C GLY A 28 -6.79 0.68 -7.71
N PRO A 29 -7.37 1.88 -7.51
CA PRO A 29 -6.74 3.12 -7.94
C PRO A 29 -5.34 3.22 -7.35
N VAL A 30 -4.36 3.59 -8.18
CA VAL A 30 -2.98 3.83 -7.75
C VAL A 30 -2.80 5.34 -7.65
N ILE A 31 -2.53 5.83 -6.44
CA ILE A 31 -2.16 7.22 -6.17
C ILE A 31 -0.64 7.31 -6.23
N ALA A 32 -0.11 8.14 -7.12
CA ALA A 32 1.31 8.35 -7.18
C ALA A 32 1.82 9.03 -5.89
N PRO A 33 2.99 8.64 -5.34
CA PRO A 33 3.54 9.28 -4.14
C PRO A 33 3.62 10.80 -4.23
N GLY A 34 3.98 11.36 -5.40
CA GLY A 34 4.00 12.81 -5.62
C GLY A 34 2.62 13.45 -5.48
N GLU A 35 1.59 12.86 -6.08
CA GLU A 35 0.21 13.33 -5.97
C GLU A 35 -0.29 13.30 -4.51
N TYR A 36 0.03 12.24 -3.78
CA TYR A 36 -0.27 12.14 -2.35
C TYR A 36 0.39 13.27 -1.56
N LEU A 37 1.69 13.51 -1.78
CA LEU A 37 2.44 14.56 -1.10
C LEU A 37 1.92 15.96 -1.46
N ASP A 38 1.64 16.22 -2.74
CA ASP A 38 1.08 17.49 -3.19
C ASP A 38 -0.26 17.79 -2.50
N ARG A 39 -1.08 16.78 -2.32
CA ARG A 39 -2.36 16.90 -1.61
C ARG A 39 -2.17 17.19 -0.11
N ILE A 40 -1.25 16.47 0.57
CA ILE A 40 -1.00 16.68 2.00
C ILE A 40 -0.36 18.04 2.28
N PHE A 41 0.57 18.48 1.45
CA PHE A 41 1.29 19.75 1.63
C PHE A 41 0.69 20.93 0.85
N ALA A 42 -0.50 20.74 0.23
CA ALA A 42 -1.16 21.75 -0.60
C ALA A 42 -0.24 22.35 -1.69
N GLY A 43 0.53 21.50 -2.35
CA GLY A 43 1.47 21.85 -3.42
C GLY A 43 2.83 22.41 -2.95
N ALA A 44 2.99 22.63 -1.62
CA ALA A 44 4.26 23.14 -1.05
C ALA A 44 5.04 22.00 -0.38
N VAL A 45 5.39 20.97 -1.15
CA VAL A 45 6.10 19.79 -0.66
C VAL A 45 7.51 20.16 -0.21
N PRO A 46 7.90 19.94 1.06
CA PRO A 46 9.26 20.22 1.53
C PRO A 46 10.26 19.24 0.92
N GLU A 47 11.56 19.52 1.08
CA GLU A 47 12.61 18.56 0.74
C GLU A 47 12.48 17.30 1.60
N SER A 48 12.73 16.13 0.99
CA SER A 48 12.68 14.87 1.71
C SER A 48 13.91 14.69 2.59
N GLU A 49 13.68 14.23 3.81
CA GLU A 49 14.69 13.76 4.73
C GLU A 49 14.82 12.23 4.70
N THR A 50 15.83 11.68 5.34
CA THR A 50 16.13 10.25 5.30
C THR A 50 16.45 9.69 6.67
N VAL A 51 15.78 8.58 7.03
CA VAL A 51 16.17 7.73 8.17
C VAL A 51 16.92 6.51 7.64
N TRP A 52 18.10 6.25 8.21
CA TRP A 52 18.90 5.08 7.87
C TRP A 52 18.55 3.89 8.78
N MET A 53 18.27 2.75 8.16
CA MET A 53 18.05 1.49 8.85
C MET A 53 19.40 0.87 9.26
N SER A 54 19.99 1.39 10.33
CA SER A 54 21.28 0.92 10.87
C SER A 54 21.22 0.74 12.38
N GLY A 55 22.13 -0.04 12.93
CA GLY A 55 22.27 -0.21 14.38
C GLY A 55 20.95 -0.56 15.09
N GLU A 56 20.64 0.18 16.13
CA GLU A 56 19.45 0.01 16.96
C GLU A 56 18.15 0.21 16.19
N THR A 57 18.09 1.24 15.32
CA THR A 57 16.91 1.52 14.48
C THR A 57 16.51 0.29 13.67
N LYS A 58 17.49 -0.37 13.04
CA LYS A 58 17.25 -1.60 12.28
C LYS A 58 16.75 -2.75 13.16
N ALA A 59 17.33 -2.88 14.35
CA ALA A 59 16.94 -3.96 15.29
C ALA A 59 15.48 -3.78 15.75
N ILE A 60 15.08 -2.55 16.08
CA ILE A 60 13.72 -2.23 16.49
C ILE A 60 12.76 -2.38 15.31
N ALA A 61 13.10 -1.83 14.12
CA ALA A 61 12.29 -2.00 12.92
C ALA A 61 12.05 -3.49 12.61
N THR A 62 13.08 -4.34 12.75
CA THR A 62 12.94 -5.80 12.57
C THR A 62 11.94 -6.42 13.54
N LYS A 63 11.93 -5.99 14.80
CA LYS A 63 10.97 -6.47 15.80
C LYS A 63 9.53 -6.00 15.47
N ILE A 64 9.39 -4.76 15.07
CA ILE A 64 8.07 -4.18 14.74
C ILE A 64 7.48 -4.85 13.48
N LEU A 65 8.27 -4.97 12.42
CA LEU A 65 7.82 -5.57 11.16
C LEU A 65 7.67 -7.10 11.27
N GLY A 66 8.42 -7.76 12.18
CA GLY A 66 8.47 -9.22 12.30
C GLY A 66 9.37 -9.88 11.23
N HIS A 67 10.08 -9.08 10.45
CA HIS A 67 11.10 -9.48 9.48
C HIS A 67 12.13 -8.37 9.31
N LYS A 68 13.28 -8.67 8.73
CA LYS A 68 14.28 -7.63 8.42
C LYS A 68 13.71 -6.68 7.36
N PRO A 69 13.85 -5.34 7.57
CA PRO A 69 13.54 -4.39 6.51
C PRO A 69 14.35 -4.73 5.23
N ASP A 70 13.69 -4.73 4.08
CA ASP A 70 14.30 -4.92 2.77
C ASP A 70 14.88 -3.62 2.19
N PHE A 71 14.70 -2.51 2.90
CA PHE A 71 15.22 -1.19 2.56
C PHE A 71 16.33 -0.75 3.53
N LEU A 72 17.33 -0.04 2.98
CA LEU A 72 18.46 0.50 3.77
C LEU A 72 18.15 1.87 4.36
N ARG A 73 17.22 2.57 3.77
CA ARG A 73 16.80 3.91 4.17
C ARG A 73 15.33 4.12 3.84
N LEU A 74 14.67 4.96 4.63
CA LEU A 74 13.29 5.39 4.41
C LEU A 74 13.26 6.91 4.28
N ARG A 75 12.60 7.43 3.26
CA ARG A 75 12.37 8.86 3.08
C ARG A 75 11.11 9.30 3.80
N TYR A 76 11.15 10.50 4.34
CA TYR A 76 10.01 11.18 4.92
C TYR A 76 10.06 12.66 4.59
N TRP A 77 8.94 13.32 4.76
CA TRP A 77 8.79 14.76 4.57
C TRP A 77 8.30 15.38 5.85
N ARG A 78 8.92 16.47 6.28
CA ARG A 78 8.60 17.13 7.55
C ARG A 78 8.16 18.56 7.30
N LYS A 79 7.10 18.97 8.01
CA LYS A 79 6.66 20.34 8.14
C LYS A 79 6.19 20.57 9.57
N ASP A 80 6.88 21.40 10.32
CA ASP A 80 6.62 21.64 11.73
C ASP A 80 6.63 20.33 12.54
N ALA A 81 5.58 20.04 13.29
CA ALA A 81 5.40 18.78 14.04
C ALA A 81 4.92 17.60 13.18
N MET A 82 4.57 17.86 11.92
CA MET A 82 4.03 16.84 11.02
C MET A 82 5.12 16.14 10.23
N THR A 83 5.06 14.80 10.18
CA THR A 83 5.87 13.97 9.29
C THR A 83 4.98 13.14 8.37
N VAL A 84 5.35 13.05 7.09
CA VAL A 84 4.63 12.28 6.08
C VAL A 84 5.53 11.16 5.55
N TRP A 85 4.99 9.97 5.49
CA TRP A 85 5.69 8.76 5.15
C TRP A 85 5.02 8.06 3.98
N VAL A 86 5.81 7.57 3.04
CA VAL A 86 5.36 6.67 1.98
C VAL A 86 6.22 5.42 2.06
N ILE A 87 5.59 4.27 2.31
CA ILE A 87 6.29 3.02 2.59
C ILE A 87 5.55 1.83 1.97
N ASP A 88 6.32 0.90 1.43
CA ASP A 88 5.84 -0.40 0.96
C ASP A 88 5.99 -1.46 2.04
N GLU A 89 5.00 -2.32 2.18
CA GLU A 89 5.06 -3.52 3.02
C GLU A 89 4.35 -4.67 2.30
N ILE A 90 4.93 -5.87 2.43
CA ILE A 90 4.33 -7.07 1.83
C ILE A 90 3.06 -7.44 2.58
N GLY A 91 1.96 -7.55 1.83
CA GLY A 91 0.71 -8.10 2.33
C GLY A 91 0.81 -9.62 2.45
N LYS A 92 0.38 -10.34 1.42
CA LYS A 92 0.54 -11.79 1.29
C LYS A 92 1.69 -12.15 0.36
N THR A 93 1.70 -11.59 -0.85
CA THR A 93 2.67 -11.85 -1.92
C THR A 93 3.18 -10.58 -2.58
N GLU A 94 2.36 -9.54 -2.61
CA GLU A 94 2.65 -8.31 -3.31
C GLU A 94 2.81 -7.14 -2.34
N PRO A 95 3.61 -6.12 -2.71
CA PRO A 95 3.75 -4.93 -1.88
C PRO A 95 2.50 -4.06 -1.94
N ILE A 96 2.10 -3.59 -0.77
CA ILE A 96 1.06 -2.57 -0.59
C ILE A 96 1.77 -1.27 -0.22
N THR A 97 1.50 -0.19 -0.96
CA THR A 97 2.06 1.14 -0.67
C THR A 97 1.12 1.89 0.25
N PHE A 98 1.65 2.32 1.39
CA PHE A 98 0.92 3.11 2.38
C PHE A 98 1.44 4.54 2.45
N GLY A 99 0.52 5.48 2.60
CA GLY A 99 0.79 6.86 2.99
C GLY A 99 0.33 7.08 4.43
N LEU A 100 1.20 7.61 5.29
CA LEU A 100 0.87 7.93 6.68
C LEU A 100 1.30 9.35 7.01
N VAL A 101 0.44 10.06 7.72
CA VAL A 101 0.72 11.37 8.30
C VAL A 101 0.76 11.20 9.81
N ILE A 102 1.88 11.57 10.42
CA ILE A 102 2.06 11.61 11.88
C ILE A 102 2.15 13.07 12.30
N GLU A 103 1.42 13.46 13.30
CA GLU A 103 1.47 14.79 13.91
C GLU A 103 1.31 14.66 15.42
N ASP A 104 2.17 15.29 16.20
CA ASP A 104 2.17 15.23 17.67
C ASP A 104 2.19 13.77 18.21
N ASP A 105 3.03 12.92 17.62
CA ASP A 105 3.22 11.50 17.96
C ASP A 105 1.98 10.60 17.78
N VAL A 106 0.96 11.07 17.08
CA VAL A 106 -0.22 10.28 16.72
C VAL A 106 -0.41 10.20 15.20
N ILE A 107 -1.07 9.15 14.74
CA ILE A 107 -1.47 9.03 13.33
C ILE A 107 -2.60 10.02 13.05
N LYS A 108 -2.35 10.99 12.19
CA LYS A 108 -3.36 11.93 11.71
C LYS A 108 -4.23 11.33 10.61
N SER A 109 -3.58 10.63 9.68
CA SER A 109 -4.26 9.90 8.62
C SER A 109 -3.41 8.72 8.13
N ALA A 110 -4.10 7.69 7.65
CA ALA A 110 -3.52 6.55 6.96
C ALA A 110 -4.27 6.32 5.65
N GLU A 111 -3.54 5.95 4.60
CA GLU A 111 -4.09 5.73 3.26
C GLU A 111 -3.36 4.61 2.55
N VAL A 112 -4.05 3.85 1.70
CA VAL A 112 -3.46 2.88 0.79
C VAL A 112 -3.30 3.55 -0.57
N LEU A 113 -2.05 3.82 -0.95
CA LEU A 113 -1.73 4.50 -2.21
C LEU A 113 -1.71 3.53 -3.40
N ALA A 114 -1.26 2.30 -3.17
CA ALA A 114 -1.32 1.26 -4.19
C ALA A 114 -1.55 -0.11 -3.55
N PHE A 115 -2.53 -0.82 -4.07
CA PHE A 115 -2.88 -2.17 -3.64
C PHE A 115 -2.69 -3.13 -4.82
N ARG A 116 -1.76 -4.09 -4.69
CA ARG A 116 -1.38 -5.01 -5.77
C ARG A 116 -1.77 -6.45 -5.51
N GLU A 117 -2.30 -6.73 -4.32
CA GLU A 117 -2.77 -8.06 -3.95
C GLU A 117 -4.08 -8.41 -4.63
N SER A 118 -4.33 -9.70 -4.85
CA SER A 118 -5.58 -10.18 -5.44
C SER A 118 -6.77 -10.20 -4.47
N ARG A 119 -6.53 -10.06 -3.16
CA ARG A 119 -7.55 -10.10 -2.09
C ARG A 119 -7.14 -9.20 -0.94
N GLY A 120 -8.13 -8.75 -0.17
CA GLY A 120 -7.89 -7.89 1.01
C GLY A 120 -7.90 -6.41 0.67
N TRP A 121 -8.48 -6.03 -0.47
CA TRP A 121 -8.62 -4.66 -0.95
C TRP A 121 -9.52 -3.80 -0.03
N GLU A 122 -10.29 -4.45 0.83
CA GLU A 122 -11.19 -3.80 1.80
C GLU A 122 -10.45 -2.88 2.78
N ILE A 123 -9.14 -3.08 2.96
CA ILE A 123 -8.31 -2.16 3.77
C ILE A 123 -8.20 -0.74 3.18
N GLN A 124 -8.58 -0.54 1.92
CA GLN A 124 -8.59 0.77 1.27
C GLN A 124 -9.80 1.64 1.66
N HIS A 125 -10.81 1.05 2.28
CA HIS A 125 -12.01 1.78 2.66
C HIS A 125 -11.78 2.69 3.87
N GLU A 126 -12.37 3.86 3.84
CA GLU A 126 -12.29 4.84 4.92
C GLU A 126 -12.72 4.26 6.28
N PHE A 127 -13.78 3.43 6.32
CA PHE A 127 -14.24 2.84 7.57
C PHE A 127 -13.15 2.03 8.28
N PHE A 128 -12.25 1.41 7.52
CA PHE A 128 -11.12 0.67 8.07
C PHE A 128 -9.96 1.60 8.42
N LEU A 129 -9.59 2.50 7.49
CA LEU A 129 -8.46 3.42 7.66
C LEU A 129 -8.68 4.43 8.79
N ASN A 130 -9.92 4.85 9.03
CA ASN A 130 -10.29 5.75 10.11
C ASN A 130 -10.00 5.19 11.51
N GLN A 131 -9.85 3.86 11.65
CA GLN A 131 -9.44 3.26 12.92
C GLN A 131 -8.03 3.71 13.36
N PHE A 132 -7.17 4.06 12.40
CA PHE A 132 -5.81 4.50 12.68
C PHE A 132 -5.73 5.94 13.16
N GLN A 133 -6.75 6.75 12.94
CA GLN A 133 -6.73 8.16 13.31
C GLN A 133 -6.64 8.34 14.83
N GLY A 134 -5.69 9.15 15.29
CA GLY A 134 -5.44 9.43 16.71
C GLY A 134 -4.76 8.29 17.47
N ILE A 135 -4.25 7.26 16.78
CA ILE A 135 -3.49 6.18 17.41
C ILE A 135 -2.06 6.65 17.70
N ALA A 136 -1.57 6.27 18.88
CA ALA A 136 -0.18 6.43 19.32
C ALA A 136 0.47 5.07 19.58
N LEU A 137 1.74 5.09 20.00
CA LEU A 137 2.42 3.93 20.56
C LEU A 137 2.27 3.91 22.09
N ASP A 138 2.09 2.69 22.63
CA ASP A 138 2.28 2.43 24.05
C ASP A 138 3.78 2.29 24.40
N SER A 139 4.09 2.06 25.68
CA SER A 139 5.46 1.86 26.19
C SER A 139 6.19 0.66 25.56
N ASP A 140 5.46 -0.32 25.06
CA ASP A 140 6.00 -1.53 24.44
C ASP A 140 6.09 -1.42 22.91
N ARG A 141 5.83 -0.23 22.38
CA ARG A 141 5.77 0.07 20.92
C ARG A 141 4.69 -0.71 20.19
N ASN A 142 3.59 -1.04 20.86
CA ASN A 142 2.37 -1.47 20.20
C ASN A 142 1.48 -0.25 19.95
N LEU A 143 0.46 -0.42 19.12
CA LEU A 143 -0.59 0.59 19.01
C LEU A 143 -1.34 0.65 20.35
N ASP A 144 -1.67 1.85 20.82
CA ASP A 144 -2.34 2.11 22.09
C ASP A 144 -3.76 1.53 22.18
N ARG A 145 -4.32 1.12 21.04
CA ARG A 145 -5.58 0.39 20.94
C ARG A 145 -5.56 -0.61 19.77
N PRO A 146 -6.36 -1.68 19.86
CA PRO A 146 -6.44 -2.68 18.80
C PRO A 146 -7.07 -2.11 17.53
N ILE A 147 -6.71 -2.70 16.39
CA ILE A 147 -7.34 -2.48 15.09
C ILE A 147 -8.24 -3.68 14.79
N ASP A 148 -9.50 -3.42 14.48
CA ASP A 148 -10.43 -4.45 14.06
C ASP A 148 -10.00 -5.07 12.73
N GLY A 149 -9.99 -6.39 12.69
CA GLY A 149 -9.62 -7.13 11.51
C GLY A 149 -10.73 -7.15 10.45
N ILE A 150 -10.34 -7.47 9.22
CA ILE A 150 -11.27 -7.73 8.13
C ILE A 150 -11.14 -9.20 7.75
N SER A 151 -12.29 -9.92 7.72
CA SER A 151 -12.32 -11.33 7.29
C SER A 151 -11.79 -11.45 5.86
N GLY A 152 -10.80 -12.32 5.65
CA GLY A 152 -10.14 -12.49 4.35
C GLY A 152 -9.01 -11.50 4.04
N ALA A 153 -8.84 -10.42 4.82
CA ALA A 153 -7.79 -9.41 4.65
C ALA A 153 -6.71 -9.43 5.75
N THR A 154 -6.60 -10.48 6.54
CA THR A 154 -5.74 -10.56 7.74
C THR A 154 -4.29 -10.14 7.49
N LEU A 155 -3.71 -10.53 6.36
CA LEU A 155 -2.32 -10.20 6.05
C LEU A 155 -2.15 -8.72 5.66
N SER A 156 -3.10 -8.16 4.92
CA SER A 156 -3.13 -6.74 4.58
C SER A 156 -3.34 -5.86 5.82
N VAL A 157 -4.26 -6.25 6.73
CA VAL A 157 -4.44 -5.58 8.03
C VAL A 157 -3.17 -5.63 8.85
N ARG A 158 -2.48 -6.78 8.88
CA ARG A 158 -1.20 -6.93 9.59
C ARG A 158 -0.11 -6.05 8.97
N ALA A 159 -0.06 -5.92 7.65
CA ALA A 159 0.90 -5.08 6.97
C ALA A 159 0.76 -3.61 7.39
N ILE A 160 -0.44 -3.02 7.27
CA ILE A 160 -0.65 -1.61 7.67
C ILE A 160 -0.42 -1.39 9.16
N THR A 161 -0.81 -2.33 10.03
CA THR A 161 -0.57 -2.24 11.48
C THR A 161 0.93 -2.18 11.80
N ARG A 162 1.75 -3.02 11.14
CA ARG A 162 3.21 -3.03 11.31
C ARG A 162 3.85 -1.73 10.82
N VAL A 163 3.46 -1.28 9.64
CA VAL A 163 3.93 -0.02 9.07
C VAL A 163 3.57 1.16 9.96
N SER A 164 2.34 1.22 10.46
CA SER A 164 1.88 2.27 11.39
C SER A 164 2.74 2.33 12.65
N ARG A 165 3.02 1.17 13.26
CA ARG A 165 3.94 1.09 14.42
C ARG A 165 5.35 1.56 14.08
N LEU A 166 5.86 1.17 12.90
CA LEU A 166 7.19 1.55 12.48
C LEU A 166 7.32 3.07 12.28
N VAL A 167 6.40 3.68 11.55
CA VAL A 167 6.48 5.12 11.27
C VAL A 167 6.22 5.97 12.51
N LEU A 168 5.35 5.55 13.44
CA LEU A 168 5.20 6.19 14.74
C LEU A 168 6.50 6.15 15.53
N TYR A 169 7.14 4.98 15.63
CA TYR A 169 8.44 4.84 16.30
C TYR A 169 9.51 5.74 15.67
N LEU A 170 9.61 5.74 14.34
CA LEU A 170 10.58 6.57 13.64
C LEU A 170 10.29 8.07 13.85
N SER A 171 9.03 8.49 13.78
CA SER A 171 8.63 9.88 14.01
C SER A 171 9.01 10.36 15.41
N GLN A 172 8.75 9.57 16.45
CA GLN A 172 9.16 9.86 17.84
C GLN A 172 10.68 9.98 17.98
N THR A 173 11.44 9.09 17.32
CA THR A 173 12.91 9.15 17.34
C THR A 173 13.47 10.41 16.68
N LEU A 174 12.75 10.99 15.73
CA LEU A 174 13.13 12.23 15.04
C LEU A 174 12.76 13.51 15.83
N SER A 175 11.84 13.38 16.77
CA SER A 175 11.36 14.49 17.62
C SER A 175 12.13 14.60 18.95
N SER A 176 12.94 13.57 19.27
CA SER A 176 13.78 13.47 20.48
C SER A 176 15.16 14.10 20.24
#